data_5718077aba6b68bac743dba852ce5c2b
#
_entry.id   5718077aba6b68bac743dba852ce5c2b
#
_cell.length_a   1.000
_cell.length_b   1.000
_cell.length_c   1.000
_cell.angle_alpha   90.00
_cell.angle_beta   90.00
_cell.angle_gamma   90.00
#
_symmetry.space_group_name_H-M   'P 1'
#
loop_
_entity.id
_entity.type
_entity.pdbx_description
1 polymer ?
#
loop_
_entity_poly.entity_id
_entity_poly.type
_entity_poly.pdbx_seq_one_letter_code
_entity_poly.pdbx_strand_id
1 'polypeptide(L)'
;RGGKVRAAAWERDLTLRTLGYSTDNGAYYYYNTAPNASYEQTMLRVAEYAAAARLPYRYWLADSWWYYKGTPARGRPGGGVTNWTARPDVFPRGFEALTAATGWRVQGHNRYWDATTGYARANGGRYSFLRDRGSGYALPVDAAFWGDLLRNASRWGLAVYEQDWLDYELDHFAPLTQSASL
;
A
#
# COMPACT_ATOMS: atom_id res chain seq x y z
N ARG A 1 7.08 -27.09 -16.94
CA ARG A 1 6.22 -26.68 -15.82
C ARG A 1 7.00 -26.97 -14.54
N GLY A 2 7.68 -25.95 -13.96
CA GLY A 2 8.33 -26.09 -12.66
C GLY A 2 7.26 -26.32 -11.58
N GLY A 3 7.31 -27.47 -10.93
CA GLY A 3 6.41 -27.79 -9.84
C GLY A 3 6.61 -26.80 -8.70
N LYS A 4 5.60 -25.99 -8.37
CA LYS A 4 5.61 -25.16 -7.16
C LYS A 4 5.58 -26.10 -5.95
N VAL A 5 6.67 -26.14 -5.19
CA VAL A 5 6.73 -26.91 -3.94
C VAL A 5 6.11 -26.03 -2.84
N ARG A 6 4.85 -26.30 -2.53
CA ARG A 6 4.04 -25.55 -1.54
C ARG A 6 4.68 -25.50 -0.15
N ALA A 7 5.36 -26.57 0.27
CA ALA A 7 6.03 -26.63 1.56
C ALA A 7 7.15 -25.58 1.73
N ALA A 8 7.97 -25.35 0.69
CA ALA A 8 9.05 -24.36 0.78
C ALA A 8 8.54 -22.90 0.79
N ALA A 9 7.39 -22.63 0.15
CA ALA A 9 6.73 -21.33 0.22
C ALA A 9 6.15 -21.08 1.61
N TRP A 10 5.46 -22.08 2.19
CA TRP A 10 4.89 -22.01 3.53
C TRP A 10 5.93 -21.65 4.60
N GLU A 11 7.10 -22.27 4.55
CA GLU A 11 8.15 -22.06 5.55
C GLU A 11 8.79 -20.66 5.49
N ARG A 12 8.68 -19.95 4.38
CA ARG A 12 9.35 -18.66 4.13
C ARG A 12 8.41 -17.48 4.06
N ASP A 13 7.14 -17.71 3.76
CA ASP A 13 6.16 -16.65 3.57
C ASP A 13 5.61 -16.17 4.92
N LEU A 14 5.78 -14.86 5.19
CA LEU A 14 5.31 -14.24 6.42
C LEU A 14 3.80 -14.39 6.61
N THR A 15 3.03 -14.19 5.56
CA THR A 15 1.56 -14.16 5.62
C THR A 15 0.93 -15.54 5.80
N LEU A 16 1.63 -16.59 5.36
CA LEU A 16 1.18 -17.97 5.55
C LEU A 16 1.53 -18.54 6.93
N ARG A 17 2.48 -17.93 7.64
CA ARG A 17 3.00 -18.43 8.92
C ARG A 17 2.56 -17.64 10.12
N THR A 18 2.13 -16.41 9.93
CA THR A 18 1.89 -15.48 11.04
C THR A 18 0.55 -14.77 10.86
N LEU A 19 0.06 -14.18 11.95
CA LEU A 19 -1.11 -13.35 11.94
C LEU A 19 -0.73 -11.89 11.70
N GLY A 20 -1.58 -11.17 10.98
CA GLY A 20 -1.51 -9.73 10.81
C GLY A 20 -2.67 -9.01 11.47
N TYR A 21 -2.44 -7.78 11.90
CA TYR A 21 -3.49 -6.88 12.32
C TYR A 21 -4.00 -6.10 11.12
N SER A 22 -5.28 -6.22 10.80
CA SER A 22 -5.90 -5.47 9.69
C SER A 22 -6.44 -4.13 10.19
N THR A 23 -6.19 -3.08 9.41
CA THR A 23 -6.79 -1.75 9.62
C THR A 23 -7.87 -1.44 8.60
N ASP A 24 -8.31 -2.43 7.82
CA ASP A 24 -9.47 -2.30 6.94
C ASP A 24 -10.77 -2.47 7.74
N ASN A 25 -11.81 -1.77 7.35
CA ASN A 25 -13.20 -1.81 7.82
C ASN A 25 -13.43 -2.26 9.28
N GLY A 26 -13.75 -1.30 10.15
CA GLY A 26 -14.09 -1.56 11.55
C GLY A 26 -12.91 -1.51 12.52
N ALA A 27 -11.69 -1.37 12.03
CA ALA A 27 -10.52 -1.11 12.86
C ALA A 27 -10.24 0.40 13.00
N TYR A 28 -9.08 0.75 13.57
CA TYR A 28 -8.64 2.15 13.65
C TYR A 28 -8.18 2.67 12.29
N TYR A 29 -8.72 3.82 11.90
CA TYR A 29 -8.31 4.61 10.75
C TYR A 29 -7.64 5.91 11.22
N TYR A 30 -6.98 6.66 10.33
CA TYR A 30 -6.34 7.92 10.68
C TYR A 30 -7.29 8.93 11.33
N TYR A 31 -8.59 8.87 11.06
CA TYR A 31 -9.64 9.69 11.66
C TYR A 31 -10.39 8.99 12.82
N ASN A 32 -10.15 7.71 13.06
CA ASN A 32 -10.74 6.91 14.13
C ASN A 32 -9.61 6.32 14.98
N THR A 33 -9.13 7.10 15.92
CA THR A 33 -7.99 6.79 16.79
C THR A 33 -8.43 6.40 18.19
N ALA A 34 -7.52 5.85 18.97
CA ALA A 34 -7.74 5.71 20.41
C ALA A 34 -7.93 7.09 21.06
N PRO A 35 -8.71 7.19 22.16
CA PRO A 35 -8.95 8.46 22.82
C PRO A 35 -7.66 9.21 23.17
N ASN A 36 -7.61 10.51 22.82
CA ASN A 36 -6.46 11.39 23.05
C ASN A 36 -5.13 10.87 22.47
N ALA A 37 -5.19 10.22 21.32
CA ALA A 37 -4.01 9.69 20.65
C ALA A 37 -3.98 10.06 19.17
N SER A 38 -2.77 10.29 18.62
CA SER A 38 -2.56 10.29 17.17
C SER A 38 -2.73 8.87 16.61
N TYR A 39 -2.80 8.74 15.29
CA TYR A 39 -2.87 7.42 14.69
C TYR A 39 -1.61 6.58 14.98
N GLU A 40 -0.43 7.17 14.88
CA GLU A 40 0.82 6.50 15.22
C GLU A 40 0.82 6.00 16.68
N GLN A 41 0.38 6.86 17.63
CA GLN A 41 0.25 6.45 19.03
C GLN A 41 -0.81 5.35 19.23
N THR A 42 -1.89 5.39 18.44
CA THR A 42 -2.92 4.34 18.45
C THR A 42 -2.33 2.99 18.06
N MET A 43 -1.51 2.95 17.00
CA MET A 43 -0.87 1.71 16.57
C MET A 43 0.13 1.16 17.62
N LEU A 44 0.84 2.03 18.32
CA LEU A 44 1.69 1.61 19.44
C LEU A 44 0.86 0.98 20.58
N ARG A 45 -0.27 1.59 20.96
CA ARG A 45 -1.19 1.02 21.97
C ARG A 45 -1.78 -0.31 21.54
N VAL A 46 -2.11 -0.47 20.24
CA VAL A 46 -2.58 -1.75 19.70
C VAL A 46 -1.50 -2.83 19.84
N ALA A 47 -0.24 -2.49 19.55
CA ALA A 47 0.87 -3.42 19.70
C ALA A 47 1.14 -3.78 21.17
N GLU A 48 1.07 -2.82 22.08
CA GLU A 48 1.16 -3.05 23.53
C GLU A 48 0.03 -3.97 24.02
N TYR A 49 -1.20 -3.71 23.60
CA TYR A 49 -2.34 -4.58 23.93
C TYR A 49 -2.16 -5.99 23.38
N ALA A 50 -1.73 -6.13 22.12
CA ALA A 50 -1.48 -7.42 21.51
C ALA A 50 -0.41 -8.21 22.29
N ALA A 51 0.66 -7.54 22.73
CA ALA A 51 1.70 -8.16 23.55
C ALA A 51 1.15 -8.62 24.91
N ALA A 52 0.38 -7.78 25.61
CA ALA A 52 -0.24 -8.10 26.89
C ALA A 52 -1.25 -9.26 26.77
N ALA A 53 -2.03 -9.26 25.69
CA ALA A 53 -3.01 -10.32 25.38
C ALA A 53 -2.38 -11.57 24.73
N ARG A 54 -1.06 -11.60 24.53
CA ARG A 54 -0.32 -12.67 23.87
C ARG A 54 -0.82 -12.99 22.46
N LEU A 55 -1.27 -11.95 21.72
CA LEU A 55 -1.66 -12.09 20.31
C LEU A 55 -0.42 -12.07 19.43
N PRO A 56 -0.14 -13.10 18.64
CA PRO A 56 1.16 -13.25 17.96
C PRO A 56 1.19 -12.54 16.60
N TYR A 57 0.77 -11.27 16.54
CA TYR A 57 0.87 -10.49 15.31
C TYR A 57 2.33 -10.25 14.92
N ARG A 58 2.62 -10.32 13.63
CA ARG A 58 3.95 -10.07 13.05
C ARG A 58 3.96 -9.01 11.95
N TYR A 59 2.82 -8.64 11.45
CA TYR A 59 2.64 -7.56 10.49
C TYR A 59 1.29 -6.89 10.69
N TRP A 60 1.10 -5.77 10.05
CA TRP A 60 -0.16 -5.05 10.03
C TRP A 60 -0.43 -4.47 8.65
N LEU A 61 -1.70 -4.36 8.28
CA LEU A 61 -2.15 -3.73 7.06
C LEU A 61 -2.25 -2.21 7.27
N ALA A 62 -1.46 -1.46 6.51
CA ALA A 62 -1.68 -0.04 6.31
C ALA A 62 -2.60 0.13 5.09
N ASP A 63 -3.88 0.39 5.34
CA ASP A 63 -4.90 0.50 4.31
C ASP A 63 -4.83 1.83 3.52
N SER A 64 -5.80 2.13 2.71
CA SER A 64 -5.86 3.13 1.63
C SER A 64 -5.69 4.61 2.02
N TRP A 65 -5.25 4.94 3.20
CA TRP A 65 -5.23 6.30 3.75
C TRP A 65 -3.84 6.85 4.10
N TRP A 66 -2.81 6.05 4.07
CA TRP A 66 -1.47 6.44 4.54
C TRP A 66 -0.60 7.18 3.51
N TYR A 67 -0.90 7.05 2.23
CA TYR A 67 -0.16 7.63 1.11
C TYR A 67 -0.87 8.86 0.53
N TYR A 68 -0.18 9.58 -0.37
CA TYR A 68 -0.74 10.72 -1.07
C TYR A 68 -1.62 10.29 -2.23
N LYS A 69 -2.78 10.94 -2.36
CA LYS A 69 -3.77 10.67 -3.40
C LYS A 69 -4.04 11.91 -4.24
N GLY A 70 -4.32 11.72 -5.51
CA GLY A 70 -4.82 12.74 -6.41
C GLY A 70 -6.28 13.09 -6.14
N THR A 71 -6.77 14.06 -6.88
CA THR A 71 -8.20 14.41 -6.86
C THR A 71 -9.01 13.28 -7.51
N PRO A 72 -10.11 12.83 -6.90
CA PRO A 72 -10.97 11.83 -7.51
C PRO A 72 -11.44 12.26 -8.90
N ALA A 73 -11.33 11.37 -9.87
CA ALA A 73 -11.98 11.58 -11.15
C ALA A 73 -13.50 11.59 -10.95
N ARG A 74 -14.21 12.37 -11.78
CA ARG A 74 -15.67 12.56 -11.66
C ARG A 74 -16.40 11.20 -11.62
N GLY A 75 -17.21 11.01 -10.56
CA GLY A 75 -17.99 9.80 -10.35
C GLY A 75 -17.24 8.62 -9.75
N ARG A 76 -16.01 8.82 -9.21
CA ARG A 76 -15.20 7.74 -8.63
C ARG A 76 -14.81 8.01 -7.17
N PRO A 77 -14.86 7.01 -6.31
CA PRO A 77 -14.48 7.17 -4.92
C PRO A 77 -12.94 7.29 -4.79
N GLY A 78 -12.48 8.37 -4.18
CA GLY A 78 -11.07 8.61 -3.89
C GLY A 78 -10.19 8.84 -5.12
N GLY A 79 -9.06 9.47 -4.96
CA GLY A 79 -8.04 9.65 -6.01
C GLY A 79 -7.08 8.45 -6.09
N GLY A 80 -6.40 8.32 -7.23
CA GLY A 80 -5.31 7.37 -7.38
C GLY A 80 -4.05 7.80 -6.59
N VAL A 81 -3.09 6.93 -6.49
CA VAL A 81 -1.85 7.19 -5.76
C VAL A 81 -0.94 8.13 -6.54
N THR A 82 -0.62 9.27 -5.94
CA THR A 82 0.33 10.23 -6.50
C THR A 82 1.74 10.04 -5.96
N ASN A 83 1.86 9.67 -4.68
CA ASN A 83 3.13 9.32 -4.04
C ASN A 83 2.88 8.26 -2.96
N TRP A 84 3.55 7.13 -3.07
CA TRP A 84 3.40 5.97 -2.19
C TRP A 84 4.42 6.02 -1.04
N THR A 85 4.24 7.01 -0.17
CA THR A 85 5.05 7.24 1.02
C THR A 85 4.16 7.59 2.19
N ALA A 86 4.60 7.27 3.42
CA ALA A 86 3.86 7.59 4.62
C ALA A 86 3.70 9.11 4.77
N ARG A 87 2.47 9.56 4.98
CA ARG A 87 2.15 10.96 5.20
C ARG A 87 2.58 11.39 6.61
N PRO A 88 3.35 12.48 6.76
CA PRO A 88 3.87 12.91 8.06
C PRO A 88 2.78 13.45 9.01
N ASP A 89 1.61 13.86 8.50
CA ASP A 89 0.46 14.25 9.31
C ASP A 89 -0.22 13.05 10.01
N VAL A 90 0.02 11.83 9.51
CA VAL A 90 -0.50 10.59 10.10
C VAL A 90 0.61 9.81 10.82
N PHE A 91 1.79 9.78 10.24
CA PHE A 91 2.99 9.10 10.76
C PHE A 91 4.16 10.08 10.85
N PRO A 92 4.21 10.94 11.87
CA PRO A 92 5.25 11.97 11.99
C PRO A 92 6.68 11.39 12.04
N ARG A 93 6.85 10.17 12.54
CA ARG A 93 8.14 9.47 12.57
C ARG A 93 8.32 8.44 11.45
N GLY A 94 7.28 8.27 10.61
CA GLY A 94 7.28 7.32 9.50
C GLY A 94 7.13 5.85 9.92
N PHE A 95 7.00 4.98 8.91
CA PHE A 95 6.84 3.53 9.13
C PHE A 95 8.09 2.86 9.72
N GLU A 96 9.28 3.37 9.43
CA GLU A 96 10.52 2.83 9.99
C GLU A 96 10.51 2.87 11.52
N ALA A 97 10.15 4.01 12.10
CA ALA A 97 10.06 4.17 13.55
C ALA A 97 8.97 3.28 14.17
N LEU A 98 7.81 3.16 13.51
CA LEU A 98 6.73 2.30 13.96
C LEU A 98 7.13 0.81 13.89
N THR A 99 7.75 0.39 12.80
CA THR A 99 8.28 -0.97 12.63
C THR A 99 9.33 -1.30 13.70
N ALA A 100 10.25 -0.36 13.97
CA ALA A 100 11.26 -0.53 15.01
C ALA A 100 10.64 -0.66 16.41
N ALA A 101 9.60 0.13 16.72
CA ALA A 101 8.94 0.12 18.02
C ALA A 101 8.05 -1.11 18.25
N THR A 102 7.36 -1.60 17.23
CA THR A 102 6.40 -2.71 17.36
C THR A 102 7.00 -4.08 17.03
N GLY A 103 8.07 -4.13 16.24
CA GLY A 103 8.56 -5.34 15.60
C GLY A 103 7.65 -5.89 14.49
N TRP A 104 6.59 -5.18 14.13
CA TRP A 104 5.65 -5.59 13.10
C TRP A 104 6.07 -5.08 11.73
N ARG A 105 6.01 -5.96 10.75
CA ARG A 105 6.23 -5.60 9.34
C ARG A 105 4.97 -4.95 8.76
N VAL A 106 5.12 -4.28 7.63
CA VAL A 106 4.02 -3.57 6.98
C VAL A 106 3.53 -4.36 5.76
N GLN A 107 2.23 -4.59 5.69
CA GLN A 107 1.51 -4.86 4.46
C GLN A 107 1.01 -3.51 3.95
N GLY A 108 1.62 -3.02 2.88
CA GLY A 108 1.32 -1.70 2.33
C GLY A 108 0.28 -1.81 1.24
N HIS A 109 -0.92 -1.30 1.52
CA HIS A 109 -1.99 -1.19 0.53
C HIS A 109 -1.58 -0.23 -0.59
N ASN A 110 -1.92 -0.55 -1.81
CA ASN A 110 -1.99 0.34 -2.96
C ASN A 110 -3.33 0.17 -3.67
N ARG A 111 -3.84 1.27 -4.22
CA ARG A 111 -4.93 1.23 -5.18
C ARG A 111 -4.35 1.47 -6.59
N TYR A 112 -5.07 2.00 -7.52
CA TYR A 112 -4.54 2.41 -8.81
C TYR A 112 -3.60 3.63 -8.69
N TRP A 113 -2.69 3.77 -9.62
CA TRP A 113 -1.85 4.96 -9.75
C TRP A 113 -2.65 6.09 -10.41
N ASP A 114 -2.45 7.31 -9.94
CA ASP A 114 -3.08 8.49 -10.50
C ASP A 114 -2.37 8.95 -11.78
N ALA A 115 -3.12 9.45 -12.76
CA ALA A 115 -2.54 10.01 -13.98
C ALA A 115 -1.59 11.19 -13.73
N THR A 116 -1.72 11.83 -12.54
CA THR A 116 -0.86 12.92 -12.08
C THR A 116 0.30 12.45 -11.19
N THR A 117 0.49 11.13 -11.03
CA THR A 117 1.53 10.59 -10.15
C THR A 117 2.90 11.22 -10.44
N GLY A 118 3.58 11.64 -9.37
CA GLY A 118 4.91 12.24 -9.45
C GLY A 118 6.01 11.28 -9.89
N TYR A 119 5.75 9.98 -9.93
CA TYR A 119 6.68 8.98 -10.43
C TYR A 119 6.79 8.98 -11.96
N ALA A 120 5.72 9.39 -12.65
CA ALA A 120 5.66 9.37 -14.11
C ALA A 120 6.55 10.46 -14.74
N ARG A 121 7.37 10.07 -15.72
CA ARG A 121 8.26 11.00 -16.46
C ARG A 121 7.52 12.20 -17.03
N ALA A 122 6.31 11.99 -17.51
CA ALA A 122 5.49 13.06 -18.05
C ALA A 122 4.92 14.04 -17.00
N ASN A 123 5.12 13.76 -15.71
CA ASN A 123 4.81 14.65 -14.59
C ASN A 123 6.09 15.10 -13.85
N GLY A 124 7.28 14.95 -14.47
CA GLY A 124 8.57 15.30 -13.88
C GLY A 124 9.29 14.17 -13.14
N GLY A 125 8.71 12.98 -13.09
CA GLY A 125 9.32 11.80 -12.47
C GLY A 125 10.30 11.06 -13.38
N ARG A 126 10.74 9.87 -12.94
CA ARG A 126 11.81 9.09 -13.60
C ARG A 126 11.31 7.99 -14.53
N TYR A 127 10.08 7.52 -14.35
CA TYR A 127 9.64 6.26 -14.91
C TYR A 127 8.60 6.41 -16.01
N SER A 128 8.54 5.44 -16.92
CA SER A 128 7.53 5.38 -17.96
C SER A 128 6.22 4.83 -17.39
N PHE A 129 5.13 5.55 -17.66
CA PHE A 129 3.77 5.17 -17.30
C PHE A 129 2.87 5.31 -18.52
N LEU A 130 1.97 4.36 -18.72
CA LEU A 130 0.76 4.59 -19.50
C LEU A 130 -0.16 5.47 -18.65
N ARG A 131 -0.77 6.48 -19.23
CA ARG A 131 -1.65 7.41 -18.51
C ARG A 131 -2.88 7.71 -19.33
N ASP A 132 -4.01 7.71 -18.66
CA ASP A 132 -5.27 8.19 -19.21
C ASP A 132 -5.81 9.30 -18.30
N ARG A 133 -5.75 10.54 -18.79
CA ARG A 133 -6.25 11.70 -18.05
C ARG A 133 -7.77 11.72 -17.98
N GLY A 134 -8.46 11.08 -18.91
CA GLY A 134 -9.92 11.00 -18.93
C GLY A 134 -10.45 10.14 -17.79
N SER A 135 -9.85 8.97 -17.57
CA SER A 135 -10.17 8.08 -16.45
C SER A 135 -9.48 8.47 -15.15
N GLY A 136 -8.37 9.20 -15.21
CA GLY A 136 -7.52 9.52 -14.05
C GLY A 136 -6.57 8.41 -13.65
N TYR A 137 -6.45 7.33 -14.44
CA TYR A 137 -5.58 6.18 -14.15
C TYR A 137 -4.20 6.27 -14.80
N ALA A 138 -3.25 5.60 -14.17
CA ALA A 138 -1.93 5.37 -14.74
C ALA A 138 -1.42 3.97 -14.39
N LEU A 139 -0.60 3.40 -15.27
CA LEU A 139 0.02 2.09 -15.08
C LEU A 139 1.53 2.20 -15.32
N PRO A 140 2.39 1.81 -14.36
CA PRO A 140 3.82 1.78 -14.58
C PRO A 140 4.19 0.67 -15.56
N VAL A 141 4.91 1.03 -16.63
CA VAL A 141 5.40 0.08 -17.64
C VAL A 141 6.92 -0.09 -17.58
N ASP A 142 7.57 0.60 -16.67
CA ASP A 142 9.01 0.54 -16.45
C ASP A 142 9.32 -0.43 -15.29
N ALA A 143 10.01 -1.53 -15.58
CA ALA A 143 10.37 -2.52 -14.56
C ALA A 143 11.25 -1.93 -13.45
N ALA A 144 12.06 -0.89 -13.75
CA ALA A 144 12.88 -0.21 -12.75
C ALA A 144 12.04 0.49 -11.68
N PHE A 145 10.82 0.95 -12.03
CA PHE A 145 9.89 1.53 -11.07
C PHE A 145 9.60 0.58 -9.90
N TRP A 146 9.22 -0.65 -10.21
CA TRP A 146 8.90 -1.65 -9.20
C TRP A 146 10.11 -2.01 -8.34
N GLY A 147 11.29 -2.18 -8.99
CA GLY A 147 12.53 -2.46 -8.29
C GLY A 147 12.90 -1.35 -7.29
N ASP A 148 12.78 -0.09 -7.68
CA ASP A 148 13.11 1.05 -6.82
C ASP A 148 12.05 1.25 -5.73
N LEU A 149 10.76 1.14 -6.06
CA LEU A 149 9.67 1.26 -5.10
C LEU A 149 9.81 0.23 -3.98
N LEU A 150 9.97 -1.05 -4.32
CA LEU A 150 10.03 -2.13 -3.34
C LEU A 150 11.34 -2.11 -2.53
N ARG A 151 12.48 -1.78 -3.14
CA ARG A 151 13.75 -1.57 -2.39
C ARG A 151 13.64 -0.43 -1.39
N ASN A 152 13.03 0.69 -1.77
CA ASN A 152 12.82 1.80 -0.85
C ASN A 152 11.86 1.41 0.27
N ALA A 153 10.78 0.74 -0.05
CA ALA A 153 9.79 0.31 0.92
C ALA A 153 10.32 -0.74 1.90
N SER A 154 11.22 -1.62 1.47
CA SER A 154 11.83 -2.61 2.37
C SER A 154 12.60 -1.97 3.55
N ARG A 155 13.13 -0.75 3.37
CA ARG A 155 13.86 -0.02 4.41
C ARG A 155 12.97 0.37 5.59
N TRP A 156 11.72 0.71 5.35
CA TRP A 156 10.76 1.04 6.39
C TRP A 156 9.89 -0.15 6.83
N GLY A 157 10.25 -1.36 6.43
CA GLY A 157 9.65 -2.57 6.94
C GLY A 157 8.56 -3.20 6.08
N LEU A 158 8.38 -2.78 4.83
CA LEU A 158 7.45 -3.45 3.91
C LEU A 158 7.78 -4.94 3.81
N ALA A 159 6.77 -5.78 4.00
CA ALA A 159 6.82 -7.21 3.78
C ALA A 159 5.87 -7.68 2.69
N VAL A 160 4.75 -6.99 2.53
CA VAL A 160 3.73 -7.31 1.54
C VAL A 160 3.32 -6.03 0.82
N TYR A 161 3.36 -6.04 -0.50
CA TYR A 161 2.70 -5.06 -1.34
C TYR A 161 1.31 -5.58 -1.68
N GLU A 162 0.30 -4.86 -1.30
CA GLU A 162 -1.09 -5.18 -1.61
C GLU A 162 -1.59 -4.30 -2.74
N GLN A 163 -2.07 -4.91 -3.80
CA GLN A 163 -2.73 -4.21 -4.90
C GLN A 163 -4.23 -4.45 -4.82
N ASP A 164 -4.96 -3.40 -4.56
CA ASP A 164 -6.42 -3.39 -4.50
C ASP A 164 -7.01 -2.57 -5.67
N TRP A 165 -8.31 -2.59 -5.85
CA TRP A 165 -9.07 -1.82 -6.84
C TRP A 165 -8.73 -2.16 -8.31
N LEU A 166 -8.30 -3.38 -8.57
CA LEU A 166 -7.92 -3.85 -9.91
C LEU A 166 -9.09 -3.86 -10.90
N ASP A 167 -10.30 -4.11 -10.44
CA ASP A 167 -11.53 -4.05 -11.24
C ASP A 167 -11.73 -2.65 -11.85
N TYR A 168 -11.56 -1.60 -11.06
CA TYR A 168 -11.66 -0.22 -11.55
C TYR A 168 -10.59 0.08 -12.61
N GLU A 169 -9.38 -0.40 -12.42
CA GLU A 169 -8.29 -0.19 -13.35
C GLU A 169 -8.51 -0.97 -14.65
N LEU A 170 -8.93 -2.24 -14.55
CA LEU A 170 -9.17 -3.10 -15.70
C LEU A 170 -10.38 -2.64 -16.52
N ASP A 171 -11.47 -2.23 -15.90
CA ASP A 171 -12.72 -1.91 -16.59
C ASP A 171 -12.75 -0.50 -17.19
N HIS A 172 -11.89 0.40 -16.70
CA HIS A 172 -12.04 1.82 -16.99
C HIS A 172 -10.77 2.51 -17.49
N PHE A 173 -9.69 1.77 -17.65
CA PHE A 173 -8.44 2.29 -18.18
C PHE A 173 -8.33 1.97 -19.68
N ALA A 174 -8.54 2.97 -20.53
CA ALA A 174 -8.59 2.79 -21.98
C ALA A 174 -7.42 2.00 -22.58
N PRO A 175 -6.14 2.18 -22.14
CA PRO A 175 -5.04 1.36 -22.62
C PRO A 175 -5.17 -0.14 -22.35
N LEU A 176 -5.91 -0.54 -21.30
CA LEU A 176 -6.16 -1.96 -21.02
C LEU A 176 -7.40 -2.48 -21.73
N THR A 177 -8.47 -1.69 -21.79
CA THR A 177 -9.74 -2.11 -22.40
C THR A 177 -9.70 -2.12 -23.93
N GLN A 178 -8.89 -1.24 -24.55
CA GLN A 178 -8.76 -1.15 -26.01
C GLN A 178 -7.68 -2.09 -26.58
N SER A 179 -6.77 -2.60 -25.77
CA SER A 179 -5.73 -3.54 -26.19
C SER A 179 -6.24 -4.98 -26.36
N ALA A 180 -7.48 -5.28 -25.98
CA ALA A 180 -8.09 -6.61 -26.15
C ALA A 180 -8.49 -6.94 -27.61
N SER A 181 -8.13 -6.08 -28.56
CA SER A 181 -8.37 -6.25 -29.99
C SER A 181 -7.07 -6.43 -30.81
N LEU A 182 -5.98 -6.88 -30.17
CA LEU A 182 -4.75 -7.32 -30.84
C LEU A 182 -4.63 -8.85 -30.86
#